data_b74cfdca31e1bd9464e6e7908b1b9f6a
#
_entry.id   b74cfdca31e1bd9464e6e7908b1b9f6a
#
_cell.length_a   1.000
_cell.length_b   1.000
_cell.length_c   1.000
_cell.angle_alpha   90.00
_cell.angle_beta   90.00
_cell.angle_gamma   90.00
#
_symmetry.space_group_name_H-M   'P 1'
#
loop_
_entity.id
_entity.type
_entity.pdbx_description
1 polymer ?
#
loop_
_entity_poly.entity_id
_entity_poly.type
_entity_poly.pdbx_seq_one_letter_code
_entity_poly.pdbx_strand_id
1 'polypeptide(L)'
;GFWVNEGPAVIHRNGRFFMTYSASATDENYAMGMLTCSDEADLLNADNWSKSKEPVFQSDLTTHQYGPGHNSFTVAEDGKTDLMVYHCRDYTEIKGDPLYDPNRHTLVKPFDWNDDGTPNFGKPVPYNYD
;
A
#
# COMPACT_ATOMS: atom_id res chain seq x y z
N GLY A 1 -12.78 -17.18 -0.20
CA GLY A 1 -11.58 -16.80 0.51
C GLY A 1 -11.89 -15.91 1.69
N PHE A 2 -10.96 -15.77 2.59
CA PHE A 2 -11.06 -14.90 3.74
C PHE A 2 -10.70 -13.45 3.32
N TRP A 3 -11.58 -12.51 3.62
CA TRP A 3 -11.40 -11.10 3.27
C TRP A 3 -11.00 -10.30 4.50
N VAL A 4 -9.99 -9.46 4.36
CA VAL A 4 -9.44 -8.65 5.46
C VAL A 4 -9.54 -7.16 5.18
N ASN A 5 -9.48 -6.38 6.25
CA ASN A 5 -9.05 -4.98 6.28
C ASN A 5 -8.03 -4.89 7.40
N GLU A 6 -6.78 -4.67 7.06
CA GLU A 6 -5.67 -4.79 8.01
C GLU A 6 -4.47 -3.92 7.65
N GLY A 7 -3.42 -3.98 8.46
CA GLY A 7 -2.13 -3.37 8.20
C GLY A 7 -2.18 -1.86 7.99
N PRO A 8 -2.88 -1.07 8.84
CA PRO A 8 -2.91 0.38 8.67
C PRO A 8 -1.52 0.98 8.87
N ALA A 9 -1.14 1.90 7.98
CA ALA A 9 0.06 2.70 8.08
C ALA A 9 -0.26 4.15 7.76
N VAL A 10 0.31 5.08 8.51
CA VAL A 10 0.00 6.51 8.38
C VAL A 10 1.25 7.28 7.99
N ILE A 11 1.09 8.20 7.04
CA ILE A 11 2.08 9.22 6.73
C ILE A 11 1.44 10.60 6.82
N HIS A 12 2.17 11.56 7.40
CA HIS A 12 1.74 12.95 7.54
C HIS A 12 2.56 13.82 6.60
N ARG A 13 1.89 14.44 5.61
CA ARG A 13 2.49 15.35 4.63
C ARG A 13 1.43 16.33 4.12
N ASN A 14 1.88 17.48 3.67
CA ASN A 14 1.05 18.45 2.95
C ASN A 14 -0.23 18.85 3.70
N GLY A 15 -0.15 18.99 5.03
CA GLY A 15 -1.28 19.36 5.89
C GLY A 15 -2.34 18.27 6.07
N ARG A 16 -2.03 17.03 5.77
CA ARG A 16 -2.96 15.90 5.83
C ARG A 16 -2.32 14.64 6.38
N PHE A 17 -3.15 13.82 7.00
CA PHE A 17 -2.83 12.43 7.31
C PHE A 17 -3.37 11.53 6.19
N PHE A 18 -2.52 10.64 5.72
CA PHE A 18 -2.88 9.59 4.77
C PHE A 18 -2.72 8.24 5.49
N MET A 19 -3.82 7.54 5.69
CA MET A 19 -3.82 6.21 6.29
C MET A 19 -4.06 5.18 5.19
N THR A 20 -3.03 4.44 4.84
CA THR A 20 -3.19 3.28 3.96
C THR A 20 -3.58 2.07 4.78
N TYR A 21 -4.32 1.16 4.17
CA TYR A 21 -4.69 -0.13 4.75
C TYR A 21 -4.76 -1.17 3.64
N SER A 22 -4.64 -2.43 3.98
CA SER A 22 -4.71 -3.52 3.03
C SER A 22 -6.04 -4.24 3.14
N ALA A 23 -6.60 -4.62 2.02
CA ALA A 23 -7.93 -5.19 1.96
C ALA A 23 -8.05 -6.31 0.92
N SER A 24 -9.17 -7.02 0.97
CA SER A 24 -9.57 -8.14 0.11
C SER A 24 -8.99 -9.48 0.55
N ALA A 25 -9.06 -10.50 -0.31
CA ALA A 25 -8.39 -11.76 -0.05
C ALA A 25 -6.87 -11.59 -0.12
N THR A 26 -6.11 -12.50 0.50
CA THR A 26 -4.64 -12.42 0.54
C THR A 26 -3.96 -13.05 -0.67
N ASP A 27 -4.67 -13.10 -1.78
CA ASP A 27 -4.25 -13.53 -3.11
C ASP A 27 -3.89 -12.34 -4.02
N GLU A 28 -4.02 -12.47 -5.34
CA GLU A 28 -3.79 -11.41 -6.30
C GLU A 28 -4.76 -10.21 -6.19
N ASN A 29 -5.85 -10.37 -5.45
CA ASN A 29 -6.81 -9.28 -5.20
C ASN A 29 -6.44 -8.42 -3.99
N TYR A 30 -5.44 -8.82 -3.20
CA TYR A 30 -4.95 -8.02 -2.09
C TYR A 30 -4.41 -6.69 -2.60
N ALA A 31 -4.89 -5.59 -2.00
CA ALA A 31 -4.60 -4.26 -2.48
C ALA A 31 -4.65 -3.24 -1.34
N MET A 32 -4.09 -2.07 -1.57
CA MET A 32 -4.12 -0.98 -0.59
C MET A 32 -5.21 0.02 -0.92
N GLY A 33 -6.06 0.30 0.06
CA GLY A 33 -6.93 1.47 0.10
C GLY A 33 -6.29 2.61 0.90
N MET A 34 -6.92 3.79 0.87
CA MET A 34 -6.42 4.96 1.59
C MET A 34 -7.55 5.81 2.14
N LEU A 35 -7.39 6.26 3.38
CA LEU A 35 -8.18 7.30 4.02
C LEU A 35 -7.34 8.56 4.15
N THR A 36 -7.97 9.72 3.96
CA THR A 36 -7.32 11.03 4.05
C THR A 36 -8.09 11.94 4.98
N CYS A 37 -7.39 12.65 5.87
CA CYS A 37 -7.97 13.63 6.78
C CYS A 37 -7.07 14.86 6.87
N SER A 38 -7.66 16.06 6.99
CA SER A 38 -6.90 17.27 7.32
C SER A 38 -6.24 17.13 8.69
N ASP A 39 -5.01 17.60 8.84
CA ASP A 39 -4.31 17.59 10.12
C ASP A 39 -4.87 18.62 11.14
N GLU A 40 -5.70 19.56 10.67
CA GLU A 40 -6.44 20.50 11.52
C GLU A 40 -7.80 19.96 12.00
N ALA A 41 -8.24 18.81 11.48
CA ALA A 41 -9.54 18.21 11.81
C ALA A 41 -9.47 17.29 13.03
N ASP A 42 -10.62 17.03 13.65
CA ASP A 42 -10.74 16.02 14.69
C ASP A 42 -10.59 14.61 14.07
N LEU A 43 -9.45 13.96 14.34
CA LEU A 43 -9.12 12.65 13.80
C LEU A 43 -10.00 11.52 14.35
N LEU A 44 -10.71 11.76 15.47
CA LEU A 44 -11.62 10.78 16.07
C LEU A 44 -13.03 10.85 15.45
N ASN A 45 -13.31 11.88 14.67
CA ASN A 45 -14.57 11.97 13.93
C ASN A 45 -14.41 11.33 12.55
N ALA A 46 -15.10 10.21 12.34
CA ALA A 46 -15.05 9.45 11.09
C ALA A 46 -15.49 10.26 9.85
N ASP A 47 -16.37 11.24 10.03
CA ASP A 47 -16.86 12.08 8.92
C ASP A 47 -15.78 13.02 8.35
N ASN A 48 -14.68 13.22 9.09
CA ASN A 48 -13.54 14.00 8.62
C ASN A 48 -12.58 13.21 7.71
N TRP A 49 -12.79 11.90 7.57
CA TRP A 49 -11.97 11.03 6.73
C TRP A 49 -12.63 10.77 5.38
N SER A 50 -11.88 10.99 4.32
CA SER A 50 -12.28 10.66 2.94
C SER A 50 -11.60 9.37 2.51
N LYS A 51 -12.36 8.47 1.90
CA LYS A 51 -11.85 7.20 1.36
C LYS A 51 -11.56 7.33 -0.13
N SER A 52 -10.42 6.82 -0.60
CA SER A 52 -10.15 6.70 -2.03
C SER A 52 -11.20 5.82 -2.71
N LYS A 53 -11.62 6.21 -3.92
CA LYS A 53 -12.64 5.47 -4.68
C LYS A 53 -12.10 4.14 -5.21
N GLU A 54 -10.83 4.14 -5.55
CA GLU A 54 -10.11 3.00 -6.12
C GLU A 54 -8.93 2.63 -5.21
N PRO A 55 -8.41 1.42 -5.32
CA PRO A 55 -7.15 1.07 -4.66
C PRO A 55 -6.03 2.02 -5.07
N VAL A 56 -5.22 2.41 -4.11
CA VAL A 56 -4.05 3.29 -4.36
C VAL A 56 -2.79 2.51 -4.73
N PHE A 57 -2.79 1.20 -4.50
CA PHE A 57 -1.70 0.31 -4.86
C PHE A 57 -2.25 -1.12 -4.98
N GLN A 58 -2.01 -1.77 -6.12
CA GLN A 58 -2.63 -3.06 -6.45
C GLN A 58 -1.76 -3.86 -7.41
N SER A 59 -2.16 -5.09 -7.68
CA SER A 59 -1.50 -5.97 -8.66
C SER A 59 -1.31 -5.30 -10.00
N ASP A 60 -0.20 -5.56 -10.63
CA ASP A 60 0.12 -5.06 -11.97
C ASP A 60 0.60 -6.19 -12.88
N LEU A 61 -0.12 -6.39 -13.98
CA LEU A 61 0.17 -7.45 -14.94
C LEU A 61 1.45 -7.18 -15.76
N THR A 62 1.82 -5.90 -15.91
CA THR A 62 3.00 -5.54 -16.71
C THR A 62 4.31 -5.77 -15.96
N THR A 63 4.26 -5.67 -14.62
CA THR A 63 5.41 -5.94 -13.76
C THR A 63 5.39 -7.35 -13.17
N HIS A 64 4.32 -8.12 -13.39
CA HIS A 64 4.11 -9.45 -12.81
C HIS A 64 4.22 -9.45 -11.29
N GLN A 65 3.63 -8.44 -10.65
CA GLN A 65 3.61 -8.28 -9.20
C GLN A 65 2.18 -8.31 -8.70
N TYR A 66 1.88 -9.20 -7.76
CA TYR A 66 0.52 -9.55 -7.37
C TYR A 66 0.30 -9.45 -5.88
N GLY A 67 -0.87 -8.91 -5.51
CA GLY A 67 -1.31 -8.80 -4.12
C GLY A 67 -0.40 -7.94 -3.25
N PRO A 68 0.00 -6.71 -3.68
CA PRO A 68 0.86 -5.87 -2.86
C PRO A 68 0.10 -5.29 -1.67
N GLY A 69 0.76 -5.22 -0.52
CA GLY A 69 0.15 -4.59 0.64
C GLY A 69 0.92 -4.77 1.93
N HIS A 70 0.20 -4.59 3.04
CA HIS A 70 0.69 -4.61 4.41
C HIS A 70 1.93 -3.73 4.58
N ASN A 71 1.79 -2.48 4.09
CA ASN A 71 2.90 -1.57 3.94
C ASN A 71 3.27 -0.84 5.23
N SER A 72 4.47 -0.30 5.22
CA SER A 72 4.96 0.72 6.13
C SER A 72 5.69 1.82 5.35
N PHE A 73 5.96 2.94 6.00
CA PHE A 73 6.67 4.07 5.40
C PHE A 73 7.97 4.33 6.15
N THR A 74 8.97 4.78 5.41
CA THR A 74 10.24 5.29 5.93
C THR A 74 10.80 6.34 4.99
N VAL A 75 11.97 6.86 5.30
CA VAL A 75 12.69 7.83 4.47
C VAL A 75 14.06 7.25 4.14
N ALA A 76 14.52 7.46 2.91
CA ALA A 76 15.85 7.03 2.48
C ALA A 76 16.97 7.75 3.26
N GLU A 77 18.20 7.28 3.12
CA GLU A 77 19.38 7.85 3.78
C GLU A 77 19.64 9.32 3.41
N ASP A 78 19.10 9.79 2.27
CA ASP A 78 19.17 11.19 1.86
C ASP A 78 18.31 12.14 2.72
N GLY A 79 17.48 11.56 3.62
CA GLY A 79 16.57 12.29 4.50
C GLY A 79 15.40 12.99 3.79
N LYS A 80 15.12 12.66 2.53
CA LYS A 80 14.14 13.35 1.69
C LYS A 80 13.22 12.43 0.91
N THR A 81 13.75 11.34 0.36
CA THR A 81 13.00 10.42 -0.48
C THR A 81 12.11 9.54 0.40
N ASP A 82 10.80 9.66 0.24
CA ASP A 82 9.85 8.80 0.92
C ASP A 82 9.88 7.38 0.32
N LEU A 83 9.94 6.39 1.18
CA LEU A 83 9.98 4.97 0.81
C LEU A 83 8.76 4.24 1.36
N MET A 84 8.23 3.34 0.56
CA MET A 84 7.22 2.38 0.98
C MET A 84 7.85 0.98 1.03
N VAL A 85 7.68 0.30 2.16
CA VAL A 85 8.04 -1.11 2.35
C VAL A 85 6.74 -1.91 2.32
N TYR A 86 6.67 -2.94 1.51
CA TYR A 86 5.48 -3.76 1.33
C TYR A 86 5.86 -5.18 0.95
N HIS A 87 4.90 -6.08 0.87
CA HIS A 87 5.12 -7.40 0.31
C HIS A 87 4.25 -7.63 -0.93
N CYS A 88 4.67 -8.49 -1.81
CA CYS A 88 3.84 -9.04 -2.90
C CYS A 88 4.42 -10.37 -3.39
N ARG A 89 3.71 -10.99 -4.34
CA ARG A 89 4.13 -12.22 -5.04
C ARG A 89 4.41 -11.91 -6.51
N ASP A 90 5.20 -12.74 -7.15
CA ASP A 90 5.45 -12.72 -8.59
C ASP A 90 4.64 -13.80 -9.35
N TYR A 91 3.66 -14.42 -8.68
CA TYR A 91 2.75 -15.44 -9.25
C TYR A 91 1.35 -15.33 -8.65
N THR A 92 0.37 -15.93 -9.33
CA THR A 92 -1.05 -15.96 -8.91
C THR A 92 -1.52 -17.36 -8.53
N GLU A 93 -0.86 -18.41 -9.00
CA GLU A 93 -1.25 -19.79 -8.68
C GLU A 93 -0.78 -20.19 -7.28
N ILE A 94 -1.69 -20.14 -6.33
CA ILE A 94 -1.45 -20.48 -4.93
C ILE A 94 -2.12 -21.83 -4.62
N LYS A 95 -1.36 -22.75 -4.02
CA LYS A 95 -1.88 -24.04 -3.56
C LYS A 95 -2.39 -23.90 -2.13
N GLY A 96 -3.69 -24.14 -1.94
CA GLY A 96 -4.33 -24.06 -0.63
C GLY A 96 -4.81 -22.64 -0.30
N ASP A 97 -4.85 -22.31 0.98
CA ASP A 97 -5.29 -20.99 1.44
C ASP A 97 -4.17 -19.96 1.24
N PRO A 98 -4.42 -18.86 0.52
CA PRO A 98 -3.42 -17.81 0.28
C PRO A 98 -2.81 -17.21 1.55
N LEU A 99 -3.54 -17.24 2.66
CA LEU A 99 -3.04 -16.74 3.95
C LEU A 99 -1.78 -17.49 4.41
N TYR A 100 -1.67 -18.76 4.10
CA TYR A 100 -0.57 -19.63 4.52
C TYR A 100 0.53 -19.80 3.47
N ASP A 101 0.38 -19.16 2.31
CA ASP A 101 1.44 -19.13 1.30
C ASP A 101 2.60 -18.25 1.78
N PRO A 102 3.83 -18.80 1.94
CA PRO A 102 4.94 -18.08 2.60
C PRO A 102 5.70 -17.12 1.69
N ASN A 103 5.38 -17.09 0.40
CA ASN A 103 6.21 -16.43 -0.62
C ASN A 103 5.78 -14.97 -0.90
N ARG A 104 5.33 -14.27 0.13
CA ARG A 104 5.11 -12.83 0.08
C ARG A 104 6.41 -12.12 0.44
N HIS A 105 7.21 -11.79 -0.58
CA HIS A 105 8.52 -11.20 -0.37
C HIS A 105 8.43 -9.70 -0.07
N THR A 106 9.31 -9.23 0.81
CA THR A 106 9.41 -7.82 1.15
C THR A 106 10.11 -7.07 0.03
N LEU A 107 9.49 -5.97 -0.39
CA LEU A 107 10.00 -5.05 -1.38
C LEU A 107 10.04 -3.63 -0.81
N VAL A 108 10.94 -2.82 -1.34
CA VAL A 108 11.08 -1.41 -0.99
C VAL A 108 11.07 -0.60 -2.26
N LYS A 109 10.30 0.47 -2.31
CA LYS A 109 10.30 1.38 -3.45
C LYS A 109 10.16 2.83 -2.99
N PRO A 110 10.78 3.79 -3.70
CA PRO A 110 10.46 5.19 -3.55
C PRO A 110 9.07 5.49 -4.11
N PHE A 111 8.44 6.53 -3.61
CA PHE A 111 7.22 7.07 -4.19
C PHE A 111 7.24 8.60 -4.18
N ASP A 112 6.44 9.18 -5.07
CA ASP A 112 6.33 10.61 -5.26
C ASP A 112 4.99 11.14 -4.74
N TRP A 113 4.78 12.44 -4.87
CA TRP A 113 3.57 13.14 -4.51
C TRP A 113 2.93 13.76 -5.75
N ASN A 114 1.62 13.62 -5.88
CA ASN A 114 0.84 14.27 -6.93
C ASN A 114 0.75 15.78 -6.69
N ASP A 115 0.41 16.56 -7.72
CA ASP A 115 0.26 18.02 -7.63
C ASP A 115 -0.81 18.44 -6.60
N ASP A 116 -1.82 17.60 -6.37
CA ASP A 116 -2.85 17.83 -5.34
C ASP A 116 -2.39 17.48 -3.91
N GLY A 117 -1.14 17.06 -3.75
CA GLY A 117 -0.52 16.71 -2.47
C GLY A 117 -0.85 15.30 -1.97
N THR A 118 -1.52 14.44 -2.75
CA THR A 118 -1.71 13.03 -2.42
C THR A 118 -0.50 12.18 -2.78
N PRO A 119 -0.25 11.07 -2.08
CA PRO A 119 0.85 10.18 -2.44
C PRO A 119 0.58 9.45 -3.77
N ASN A 120 1.62 9.33 -4.59
CA ASN A 120 1.62 8.55 -5.82
C ASN A 120 2.51 7.31 -5.62
N PHE A 121 1.91 6.20 -5.28
CA PHE A 121 2.65 4.95 -5.04
C PHE A 121 3.10 4.26 -6.33
N GLY A 122 2.53 4.64 -7.48
CA GLY A 122 2.84 4.00 -8.75
C GLY A 122 2.43 2.53 -8.78
N LYS A 123 3.27 1.70 -9.40
CA LYS A 123 3.07 0.26 -9.55
C LYS A 123 4.05 -0.52 -8.67
N PRO A 124 3.69 -1.75 -8.23
CA PRO A 124 4.66 -2.62 -7.58
C PRO A 124 5.83 -2.93 -8.52
N VAL A 125 7.03 -2.92 -7.97
CA VAL A 125 8.26 -3.14 -8.73
C VAL A 125 8.61 -4.63 -8.76
N PRO A 126 9.22 -5.14 -9.86
CA PRO A 126 9.71 -6.51 -9.91
C PRO A 126 10.80 -6.75 -8.87
N TYR A 127 10.88 -7.99 -8.40
CA TYR A 127 12.02 -8.43 -7.61
C TYR A 127 13.24 -8.57 -8.53
N ASN A 128 14.31 -7.83 -8.27
CA ASN A 128 15.57 -7.99 -8.99
C ASN A 128 16.44 -9.01 -8.26
N TYR A 129 16.67 -10.15 -8.89
CA TYR A 129 17.59 -11.18 -8.42
C TYR A 129 19.01 -10.94 -8.93
N ASP A 130 19.46 -9.72 -8.93
CA ASP A 130 20.85 -9.40 -9.32
C ASP A 130 21.85 -9.68 -8.19
#